data_9ec78db8872bf29a584c781476f9666d
#
_entry.id   9ec78db8872bf29a584c781476f9666d
#
_cell.length_a   1.000
_cell.length_b   1.000
_cell.length_c   1.000
_cell.angle_alpha   90.00
_cell.angle_beta   90.00
_cell.angle_gamma   90.00
#
_symmetry.space_group_name_H-M   'P 1'
#
loop_
_entity.id
_entity.type
_entity.pdbx_description
1 polymer ?
#
loop_
_entity_poly.entity_id
_entity_poly.type
_entity_poly.pdbx_seq_one_letter_code
_entity_poly.pdbx_strand_id
1 'polypeptide(L)'
;VIFSWDGAGEVGNGLFPRFLELAREHDASMTFFLSGLYLLPESRKALYRPPNNPVGASDIGYLTDAHIRDTLKYIRQAWLEGHEIGTHFNGHFCGGQGSVGSWTPAQWENEIHQAVSFVTRWKSNSGWTDLDPLPFDYRRELVGGRTPCLLGQENLLPTARKLGWRYDASSPGGRQQWPGKRGGVWDLPLQAVPFPGHSFEVLSMDYNILANQSRNSTNGVPSRYPGWRKQATGAYLGGFRRAYESNRAPLFIGNHFEQWNGGIYMDAVEEALKAMAGKKDVRLVSFRQFCDWLDAQDPEILARLRSLEVGQSPDGGWGTFLSAA
;
A
#
# COMPACT_ATOMS: atom_id res chain seq x y z
N VAL A 1 6.67 -9.34 6.39
CA VAL A 1 5.64 -9.18 5.34
C VAL A 1 4.87 -7.91 5.63
N ILE A 2 4.47 -7.17 4.58
CA ILE A 2 3.70 -5.93 4.69
C ILE A 2 2.46 -6.05 3.83
N PHE A 3 1.30 -5.84 4.46
CA PHE A 3 0.02 -5.68 3.78
C PHE A 3 -0.33 -4.19 3.72
N SER A 4 -0.66 -3.70 2.54
CA SER A 4 -1.02 -2.30 2.30
C SER A 4 -2.30 -2.16 1.50
N TRP A 5 -3.00 -1.03 1.70
CA TRP A 5 -4.32 -0.78 1.15
C TRP A 5 -4.31 0.56 0.41
N ASP A 6 -4.51 0.53 -0.89
CA ASP A 6 -4.54 1.71 -1.74
C ASP A 6 -5.93 2.33 -1.74
N GLY A 7 -6.01 3.66 -1.61
CA GLY A 7 -7.27 4.36 -1.51
C GLY A 7 -8.08 3.94 -0.27
N ALA A 8 -7.42 3.85 0.90
CA ALA A 8 -8.03 3.35 2.12
C ALA A 8 -9.21 4.21 2.60
N GLY A 9 -10.40 3.89 2.13
CA GLY A 9 -11.67 4.48 2.52
C GLY A 9 -12.71 3.41 2.80
N GLU A 10 -13.70 3.70 3.63
CA GLU A 10 -14.85 2.82 3.87
C GLU A 10 -16.00 3.21 2.95
N VAL A 11 -16.51 2.25 2.21
CA VAL A 11 -17.59 2.45 1.23
C VAL A 11 -18.87 1.67 1.59
N GLY A 12 -18.98 1.24 2.85
CA GLY A 12 -20.13 0.48 3.35
C GLY A 12 -20.07 -1.02 3.02
N ASN A 13 -18.91 -1.50 2.56
CA ASN A 13 -18.72 -2.92 2.23
C ASN A 13 -18.16 -3.75 3.39
N GLY A 14 -17.79 -3.11 4.51
CA GLY A 14 -17.30 -3.76 5.73
C GLY A 14 -15.88 -4.32 5.63
N LEU A 15 -15.14 -4.00 4.58
CA LEU A 15 -13.78 -4.54 4.40
C LEU A 15 -12.76 -3.87 5.30
N PHE A 16 -12.85 -2.58 5.52
CA PHE A 16 -11.92 -1.89 6.42
C PHE A 16 -11.98 -2.49 7.85
N PRO A 17 -13.14 -2.55 8.52
CA PRO A 17 -13.20 -3.18 9.85
C PRO A 17 -12.84 -4.67 9.85
N ARG A 18 -13.16 -5.43 8.78
CA ARG A 18 -12.76 -6.84 8.65
C ARG A 18 -11.25 -7.00 8.77
N PHE A 19 -10.48 -6.18 8.06
CA PHE A 19 -9.02 -6.30 8.08
C PHE A 19 -8.36 -5.69 9.32
N LEU A 20 -8.99 -4.74 10.00
CA LEU A 20 -8.55 -4.30 11.34
C LEU A 20 -8.72 -5.43 12.36
N GLU A 21 -9.86 -6.13 12.34
CA GLU A 21 -10.09 -7.30 13.21
C GLU A 21 -9.06 -8.39 12.95
N LEU A 22 -8.86 -8.75 11.68
CA LEU A 22 -7.88 -9.76 11.27
C LEU A 22 -6.45 -9.38 11.70
N ALA A 23 -6.09 -8.11 11.60
CA ALA A 23 -4.79 -7.62 12.05
C ALA A 23 -4.61 -7.80 13.56
N ARG A 24 -5.65 -7.48 14.34
CA ARG A 24 -5.65 -7.65 15.80
C ARG A 24 -5.54 -9.12 16.20
N GLU A 25 -6.28 -10.01 15.54
CA GLU A 25 -6.23 -11.45 15.79
C GLU A 25 -4.84 -12.06 15.55
N HIS A 26 -4.05 -11.45 14.67
CA HIS A 26 -2.76 -11.99 14.23
C HIS A 26 -1.55 -11.13 14.61
N ASP A 27 -1.69 -10.19 15.54
CA ASP A 27 -0.61 -9.27 15.95
C ASP A 27 0.10 -8.63 14.75
N ALA A 28 -0.69 -8.16 13.78
CA ALA A 28 -0.22 -7.58 12.54
C ALA A 28 -0.40 -6.06 12.53
N SER A 29 0.58 -5.34 12.00
CA SER A 29 0.43 -3.94 11.61
C SER A 29 0.35 -3.83 10.08
N MET A 30 -0.50 -2.94 9.59
CA MET A 30 -0.72 -2.71 8.16
C MET A 30 -0.44 -1.25 7.80
N THR A 31 -0.32 -0.95 6.51
CA THR A 31 -0.25 0.42 6.00
C THR A 31 -1.49 0.74 5.18
N PHE A 32 -2.18 1.81 5.55
CA PHE A 32 -3.34 2.33 4.84
C PHE A 32 -2.92 3.59 4.06
N PHE A 33 -2.81 3.48 2.74
CA PHE A 33 -2.55 4.60 1.85
C PHE A 33 -3.84 5.36 1.59
N LEU A 34 -4.10 6.38 2.39
CA LEU A 34 -5.32 7.17 2.35
C LEU A 34 -5.33 8.13 1.14
N SER A 35 -6.42 8.14 0.38
CA SER A 35 -6.71 9.23 -0.54
C SER A 35 -7.29 10.41 0.22
N GLY A 36 -6.65 11.60 0.15
CA GLY A 36 -7.09 12.77 0.90
C GLY A 36 -8.54 13.20 0.56
N LEU A 37 -8.98 12.97 -0.68
CA LEU A 37 -10.36 13.24 -1.10
C LEU A 37 -11.40 12.41 -0.36
N TYR A 38 -11.03 11.29 0.22
CA TYR A 38 -11.95 10.46 1.01
C TYR A 38 -12.30 11.08 2.38
N LEU A 39 -11.68 12.22 2.72
CA LEU A 39 -12.07 13.05 3.86
C LEU A 39 -12.59 14.44 3.45
N LEU A 40 -12.84 14.66 2.16
CA LEU A 40 -13.39 15.90 1.62
C LEU A 40 -14.83 15.65 1.12
N PRO A 41 -15.86 16.27 1.70
CA PRO A 41 -17.23 16.19 1.17
C PRO A 41 -17.30 16.67 -0.29
N GLU A 42 -18.08 16.00 -1.13
CA GLU A 42 -18.23 16.39 -2.54
C GLU A 42 -18.73 17.82 -2.70
N SER A 43 -19.58 18.31 -1.78
CA SER A 43 -20.04 19.71 -1.74
C SER A 43 -18.89 20.73 -1.64
N ARG A 44 -17.71 20.26 -1.24
CA ARG A 44 -16.49 21.06 -1.10
C ARG A 44 -15.43 20.76 -2.18
N LYS A 45 -15.78 20.02 -3.21
CA LYS A 45 -14.84 19.61 -4.27
C LYS A 45 -14.09 20.75 -4.95
N ALA A 46 -14.64 21.97 -4.96
CA ALA A 46 -13.96 23.16 -5.45
C ALA A 46 -12.68 23.54 -4.67
N LEU A 47 -12.45 22.94 -3.50
CA LEU A 47 -11.19 23.07 -2.75
C LEU A 47 -10.06 22.25 -3.36
N TYR A 48 -10.37 21.21 -4.12
CA TYR A 48 -9.37 20.38 -4.79
C TYR A 48 -9.00 20.97 -6.16
N ARG A 49 -7.71 21.21 -6.33
CA ARG A 49 -7.13 21.79 -7.55
C ARG A 49 -6.04 20.86 -8.08
N PRO A 50 -6.44 19.76 -8.75
CA PRO A 50 -5.47 18.78 -9.23
C PRO A 50 -4.57 19.39 -10.32
N PRO A 51 -3.28 19.03 -10.36
CA PRO A 51 -2.40 19.46 -11.43
C PRO A 51 -2.93 19.01 -12.81
N ASN A 52 -2.95 19.92 -13.76
CA ASN A 52 -3.33 19.67 -15.16
C ASN A 52 -4.75 19.08 -15.38
N ASN A 53 -5.61 19.15 -14.38
CA ASN A 53 -6.99 18.67 -14.44
C ASN A 53 -7.97 19.75 -13.97
N PRO A 54 -9.26 19.70 -14.35
CA PRO A 54 -10.26 20.64 -13.88
C PRO A 54 -10.40 20.66 -12.35
N VAL A 55 -10.75 21.81 -11.78
CA VAL A 55 -11.01 21.96 -10.34
C VAL A 55 -12.07 20.96 -9.90
N GLY A 56 -11.80 20.22 -8.86
CA GLY A 56 -12.70 19.21 -8.31
C GLY A 56 -12.80 17.91 -9.12
N ALA A 57 -11.99 17.73 -10.17
CA ALA A 57 -11.97 16.47 -10.92
C ALA A 57 -11.32 15.35 -10.08
N SER A 58 -11.79 14.12 -10.25
CA SER A 58 -11.23 12.92 -9.61
C SER A 58 -11.65 11.69 -10.40
N ASP A 59 -10.72 10.78 -10.69
CA ASP A 59 -11.01 9.50 -11.35
C ASP A 59 -11.57 8.46 -10.36
N ILE A 60 -11.36 8.67 -9.04
CA ILE A 60 -11.93 7.81 -7.98
C ILE A 60 -13.19 8.39 -7.33
N GLY A 61 -13.60 9.59 -7.73
CA GLY A 61 -14.78 10.27 -7.16
C GLY A 61 -14.58 10.76 -5.72
N TYR A 62 -15.72 10.98 -5.05
CA TYR A 62 -15.83 11.44 -3.66
C TYR A 62 -16.69 10.46 -2.89
N LEU A 63 -16.37 10.25 -1.62
CA LEU A 63 -17.22 9.45 -0.75
C LEU A 63 -18.48 10.24 -0.32
N THR A 64 -19.54 9.52 -0.02
CA THR A 64 -20.71 10.12 0.64
C THR A 64 -20.34 10.60 2.04
N ASP A 65 -21.10 11.54 2.59
CA ASP A 65 -20.88 12.03 3.97
C ASP A 65 -20.89 10.89 5.01
N ALA A 66 -21.72 9.88 4.82
CA ALA A 66 -21.77 8.69 5.67
C ALA A 66 -20.45 7.90 5.57
N HIS A 67 -19.97 7.63 4.37
CA HIS A 67 -18.72 6.90 4.16
C HIS A 67 -17.49 7.69 4.62
N ILE A 68 -17.50 9.03 4.52
CA ILE A 68 -16.43 9.86 5.10
C ILE A 68 -16.39 9.70 6.62
N ARG A 69 -17.57 9.69 7.29
CA ARG A 69 -17.66 9.48 8.74
C ARG A 69 -17.11 8.11 9.15
N ASP A 70 -17.47 7.08 8.42
CA ASP A 70 -16.96 5.72 8.65
C ASP A 70 -15.45 5.65 8.39
N THR A 71 -14.96 6.28 7.32
CA THR A 71 -13.52 6.37 7.03
C THR A 71 -12.77 7.06 8.18
N LEU A 72 -13.27 8.19 8.68
CA LEU A 72 -12.67 8.88 9.85
C LEU A 72 -12.61 7.98 11.08
N LYS A 73 -13.68 7.23 11.34
CA LYS A 73 -13.76 6.28 12.46
C LYS A 73 -12.68 5.20 12.33
N TYR A 74 -12.56 4.58 11.15
CA TYR A 74 -11.63 3.46 10.96
C TYR A 74 -10.17 3.90 10.82
N ILE A 75 -9.89 5.07 10.23
CA ILE A 75 -8.55 5.66 10.23
C ILE A 75 -8.08 5.98 11.67
N ARG A 76 -8.99 6.54 12.49
CA ARG A 76 -8.72 6.77 13.91
C ARG A 76 -8.39 5.47 14.64
N GLN A 77 -9.23 4.45 14.44
CA GLN A 77 -9.05 3.11 15.05
C GLN A 77 -7.72 2.49 14.58
N ALA A 78 -7.46 2.49 13.28
CA ALA A 78 -6.25 1.96 12.69
C ALA A 78 -4.99 2.56 13.33
N TRP A 79 -4.95 3.90 13.45
CA TRP A 79 -3.80 4.58 14.06
C TRP A 79 -3.63 4.21 15.54
N LEU A 80 -4.73 4.18 16.32
CA LEU A 80 -4.70 3.80 17.74
C LEU A 80 -4.28 2.34 17.96
N GLU A 81 -4.49 1.47 17.00
CA GLU A 81 -4.07 0.06 17.00
C GLU A 81 -2.64 -0.14 16.44
N GLY A 82 -1.91 0.95 16.13
CA GLY A 82 -0.50 0.89 15.72
C GLY A 82 -0.28 0.65 14.23
N HIS A 83 -1.32 0.83 13.41
CA HIS A 83 -1.20 0.81 11.95
C HIS A 83 -0.65 2.14 11.43
N GLU A 84 -0.12 2.13 10.21
CA GLU A 84 0.37 3.30 9.52
C GLU A 84 -0.68 3.90 8.59
N ILE A 85 -0.77 5.25 8.59
CA ILE A 85 -1.58 6.01 7.64
C ILE A 85 -0.64 6.76 6.69
N GLY A 86 -0.36 6.17 5.54
CA GLY A 86 0.38 6.78 4.43
C GLY A 86 -0.55 7.53 3.47
N THR A 87 -0.05 7.90 2.27
CA THR A 87 -0.87 8.59 1.27
C THR A 87 -0.98 7.82 -0.04
N HIS A 88 -2.20 7.84 -0.62
CA HIS A 88 -2.47 7.52 -2.01
C HIS A 88 -2.85 8.78 -2.81
N PHE A 89 -2.39 9.93 -2.30
CA PHE A 89 -2.64 11.28 -2.85
C PHE A 89 -4.13 11.63 -2.88
N ASN A 90 -4.69 12.05 -4.05
CA ASN A 90 -6.07 12.49 -4.12
C ASN A 90 -6.82 11.93 -5.34
N GLY A 91 -6.75 12.59 -6.51
CA GLY A 91 -7.68 12.37 -7.62
C GLY A 91 -7.42 11.16 -8.52
N HIS A 92 -6.28 10.48 -8.38
CA HIS A 92 -5.96 9.20 -9.03
C HIS A 92 -5.94 9.21 -10.57
N PHE A 93 -5.33 10.20 -11.19
CA PHE A 93 -5.29 10.34 -12.66
C PHE A 93 -4.23 9.44 -13.30
N CYS A 94 -4.67 8.35 -13.94
CA CYS A 94 -3.78 7.36 -14.55
C CYS A 94 -3.47 7.61 -16.03
N GLY A 95 -4.30 8.36 -16.73
CA GLY A 95 -4.18 8.55 -18.18
C GLY A 95 -4.40 9.98 -18.63
N GLY A 96 -4.23 10.19 -19.94
CA GLY A 96 -4.42 11.50 -20.58
C GLY A 96 -3.35 12.54 -20.22
N GLN A 97 -3.61 13.79 -20.61
CA GLN A 97 -2.68 14.91 -20.39
C GLN A 97 -2.53 15.29 -18.90
N GLY A 98 -3.55 14.99 -18.09
CA GLY A 98 -3.54 15.23 -16.65
C GLY A 98 -2.94 14.12 -15.80
N SER A 99 -2.40 13.07 -16.44
CA SER A 99 -1.84 11.90 -15.75
C SER A 99 -0.76 12.27 -14.74
N VAL A 100 -0.80 11.62 -13.58
CA VAL A 100 0.22 11.72 -12.52
C VAL A 100 1.62 11.36 -13.03
N GLY A 101 1.71 10.55 -14.07
CA GLY A 101 2.99 10.18 -14.71
C GLY A 101 3.74 11.35 -15.34
N SER A 102 3.04 12.45 -15.65
CA SER A 102 3.62 13.65 -16.23
C SER A 102 3.85 14.81 -15.25
N TRP A 103 3.46 14.64 -13.97
CA TRP A 103 3.55 15.73 -13.01
C TRP A 103 5.00 16.06 -12.64
N THR A 104 5.27 17.36 -12.56
CA THR A 104 6.55 17.87 -12.10
C THR A 104 6.71 17.73 -10.58
N PRO A 105 7.93 17.84 -10.02
CA PRO A 105 8.13 17.84 -8.56
C PRO A 105 7.28 18.88 -7.83
N ALA A 106 7.11 20.09 -8.39
CA ALA A 106 6.26 21.13 -7.79
C ALA A 106 4.77 20.76 -7.79
N GLN A 107 4.31 20.06 -8.82
CA GLN A 107 2.93 19.56 -8.90
C GLN A 107 2.71 18.42 -7.88
N TRP A 108 3.67 17.53 -7.70
CA TRP A 108 3.64 16.53 -6.63
C TRP A 108 3.63 17.16 -5.24
N GLU A 109 4.44 18.19 -5.02
CA GLU A 109 4.43 18.92 -3.75
C GLU A 109 3.06 19.55 -3.45
N ASN A 110 2.46 20.18 -4.46
CA ASN A 110 1.11 20.75 -4.35
C ASN A 110 0.07 19.67 -4.02
N GLU A 111 0.12 18.53 -4.70
CA GLU A 111 -0.79 17.41 -4.49
C GLU A 111 -0.69 16.84 -3.07
N ILE A 112 0.53 16.66 -2.57
CA ILE A 112 0.78 16.20 -1.19
C ILE A 112 0.23 17.23 -0.19
N HIS A 113 0.48 18.51 -0.41
CA HIS A 113 -0.04 19.56 0.47
C HIS A 113 -1.56 19.59 0.50
N GLN A 114 -2.23 19.36 -0.63
CA GLN A 114 -3.68 19.24 -0.68
C GLN A 114 -4.16 18.00 0.09
N ALA A 115 -3.54 16.82 -0.11
CA ALA A 115 -3.87 15.62 0.66
C ALA A 115 -3.73 15.84 2.16
N VAL A 116 -2.61 16.40 2.60
CA VAL A 116 -2.39 16.76 4.01
C VAL A 116 -3.42 17.76 4.51
N SER A 117 -3.78 18.75 3.70
CA SER A 117 -4.79 19.75 4.06
C SER A 117 -6.17 19.13 4.23
N PHE A 118 -6.59 18.21 3.35
CA PHE A 118 -7.89 17.55 3.46
C PHE A 118 -7.97 16.70 4.71
N VAL A 119 -6.92 15.96 5.04
CA VAL A 119 -6.87 15.15 6.26
C VAL A 119 -6.83 16.03 7.52
N THR A 120 -5.98 17.06 7.57
CA THR A 120 -5.82 17.88 8.79
C THR A 120 -6.97 18.85 9.04
N ARG A 121 -7.66 19.27 7.98
CA ARG A 121 -8.77 20.24 8.02
C ARG A 121 -10.15 19.60 7.79
N TRP A 122 -10.25 18.29 7.93
CA TRP A 122 -11.51 17.61 7.65
C TRP A 122 -12.71 18.20 8.41
N LYS A 123 -12.54 18.61 9.70
CA LYS A 123 -13.59 19.25 10.49
C LYS A 123 -14.07 20.58 9.89
N SER A 124 -13.15 21.47 9.54
CA SER A 124 -13.50 22.75 8.93
C SER A 124 -14.06 22.59 7.51
N ASN A 125 -13.63 21.56 6.77
CA ASN A 125 -14.12 21.28 5.44
C ASN A 125 -15.54 20.70 5.47
N SER A 126 -15.85 19.84 6.43
CA SER A 126 -17.16 19.21 6.58
C SER A 126 -18.16 20.05 7.39
N GLY A 127 -17.66 20.85 8.33
CA GLY A 127 -18.47 21.57 9.31
C GLY A 127 -19.00 20.66 10.45
N TRP A 128 -18.59 19.39 10.51
CA TRP A 128 -19.06 18.46 11.54
C TRP A 128 -18.35 18.69 12.87
N THR A 129 -19.14 18.78 13.93
CA THR A 129 -18.65 19.01 15.30
C THR A 129 -18.82 17.81 16.21
N ASP A 130 -19.60 16.84 15.79
CA ASP A 130 -20.02 15.64 16.53
C ASP A 130 -19.02 14.49 16.51
N LEU A 131 -17.96 14.59 15.71
CA LEU A 131 -16.89 13.60 15.66
C LEU A 131 -15.64 14.10 16.36
N ASP A 132 -14.94 13.19 17.04
CA ASP A 132 -13.63 13.48 17.62
C ASP A 132 -12.58 13.83 16.56
N PRO A 133 -11.60 14.67 16.86
CA PRO A 133 -10.46 14.91 15.98
C PRO A 133 -9.65 13.62 15.79
N LEU A 134 -8.94 13.52 14.67
CA LEU A 134 -7.94 12.47 14.50
C LEU A 134 -6.89 12.57 15.61
N PRO A 135 -6.44 11.46 16.20
CA PRO A 135 -5.55 11.48 17.37
C PRO A 135 -4.09 11.77 17.02
N PHE A 136 -3.82 12.14 15.79
CA PHE A 136 -2.48 12.39 15.26
C PHE A 136 -2.41 13.64 14.38
N ASP A 137 -1.21 14.22 14.26
CA ASP A 137 -0.91 15.25 13.27
C ASP A 137 -0.42 14.58 11.97
N TYR A 138 -1.25 14.56 10.95
CA TYR A 138 -0.94 13.90 9.67
C TYR A 138 0.31 14.48 8.98
N ARG A 139 0.70 15.75 9.27
CA ARG A 139 1.95 16.32 8.74
C ARG A 139 3.19 15.60 9.26
N ARG A 140 3.11 15.07 10.49
CA ARG A 140 4.19 14.32 11.13
C ARG A 140 4.09 12.83 10.87
N GLU A 141 2.85 12.33 10.72
CA GLU A 141 2.59 10.92 10.47
C GLU A 141 2.93 10.50 9.04
N LEU A 142 2.79 11.41 8.07
CA LEU A 142 3.02 11.10 6.67
C LEU A 142 4.51 10.96 6.38
N VAL A 143 4.99 9.73 6.27
CA VAL A 143 6.39 9.38 5.99
C VAL A 143 6.60 8.60 4.70
N GLY A 144 5.55 8.37 3.94
CA GLY A 144 5.61 7.67 2.66
C GLY A 144 4.24 7.49 2.01
N GLY A 145 4.24 6.91 0.81
CA GLY A 145 3.02 6.71 0.05
C GLY A 145 3.21 5.83 -1.16
N ARG A 146 2.11 5.61 -1.87
CA ARG A 146 2.09 4.94 -3.17
C ARG A 146 1.35 5.81 -4.17
N THR A 147 1.98 6.06 -5.33
CA THR A 147 1.36 6.85 -6.39
C THR A 147 0.23 6.09 -7.08
N PRO A 148 -0.81 6.79 -7.54
CA PRO A 148 -1.80 6.21 -8.42
C PRO A 148 -1.16 5.48 -9.60
N CYS A 149 -1.63 4.27 -9.87
CA CYS A 149 -1.20 3.45 -10.99
C CYS A 149 0.32 3.17 -11.06
N LEU A 150 1.05 3.36 -9.96
CA LEU A 150 2.51 3.21 -9.87
C LEU A 150 3.25 4.14 -10.86
N LEU A 151 2.72 5.34 -11.12
CA LEU A 151 3.25 6.29 -12.09
C LEU A 151 3.89 7.51 -11.42
N GLY A 152 4.84 8.15 -12.14
CA GLY A 152 5.37 9.48 -11.80
C GLY A 152 6.38 9.55 -10.66
N GLN A 153 6.85 8.43 -10.13
CA GLN A 153 7.74 8.39 -8.98
C GLN A 153 9.07 9.12 -9.18
N GLU A 154 9.65 9.13 -10.39
CA GLU A 154 10.90 9.84 -10.66
C GLU A 154 10.80 11.34 -10.33
N ASN A 155 9.65 11.93 -10.61
CA ASN A 155 9.37 13.33 -10.29
C ASN A 155 8.85 13.51 -8.85
N LEU A 156 8.31 12.46 -8.23
CA LEU A 156 7.91 12.47 -6.83
C LEU A 156 9.11 12.46 -5.89
N LEU A 157 10.14 11.65 -6.17
CA LEU A 157 11.27 11.42 -5.26
C LEU A 157 11.96 12.70 -4.76
N PRO A 158 12.25 13.74 -5.60
CA PRO A 158 12.81 14.99 -5.10
C PRO A 158 11.94 15.68 -4.05
N THR A 159 10.63 15.66 -4.26
CA THR A 159 9.64 16.21 -3.32
C THR A 159 9.51 15.37 -2.06
N ALA A 160 9.42 14.05 -2.20
CA ALA A 160 9.40 13.12 -1.08
C ALA A 160 10.59 13.34 -0.13
N ARG A 161 11.80 13.43 -0.70
CA ARG A 161 13.02 13.76 0.06
C ARG A 161 12.94 15.12 0.75
N LYS A 162 12.48 16.17 0.05
CA LYS A 162 12.32 17.52 0.60
C LYS A 162 11.36 17.54 1.80
N LEU A 163 10.28 16.73 1.73
CA LEU A 163 9.27 16.62 2.78
C LEU A 163 9.64 15.63 3.89
N GLY A 164 10.84 15.02 3.84
CA GLY A 164 11.33 14.12 4.86
C GLY A 164 10.69 12.72 4.82
N TRP A 165 10.19 12.30 3.68
CA TRP A 165 9.68 10.94 3.52
C TRP A 165 10.79 9.92 3.73
N ARG A 166 10.42 8.81 4.33
CA ARG A 166 11.33 7.69 4.61
C ARG A 166 11.32 6.66 3.49
N TYR A 167 10.16 6.47 2.85
CA TYR A 167 9.99 5.48 1.77
C TYR A 167 9.07 5.97 0.66
N ASP A 168 9.22 5.33 -0.49
CA ASP A 168 8.30 5.36 -1.63
C ASP A 168 7.93 3.92 -2.00
N ALA A 169 6.63 3.64 -2.10
CA ALA A 169 6.11 2.32 -2.45
C ALA A 169 5.56 2.26 -3.88
N SER A 170 6.02 3.16 -4.77
CA SER A 170 5.42 3.42 -6.09
C SER A 170 6.20 2.81 -7.26
N SER A 171 7.39 2.27 -7.06
CA SER A 171 8.16 1.67 -8.17
C SER A 171 7.35 0.59 -8.90
N PRO A 172 7.33 0.59 -10.23
CA PRO A 172 6.47 -0.27 -11.03
C PRO A 172 7.01 -1.71 -11.12
N GLY A 173 6.90 -2.43 -10.02
CA GLY A 173 7.33 -3.81 -9.92
C GLY A 173 8.80 -3.99 -9.56
N GLY A 174 9.04 -4.75 -8.54
CA GLY A 174 10.34 -5.10 -8.03
C GLY A 174 10.59 -6.60 -8.00
N ARG A 175 11.86 -6.97 -7.87
CA ARG A 175 12.26 -8.34 -7.55
C ARG A 175 12.11 -8.57 -6.05
N GLN A 176 11.88 -9.80 -5.64
CA GLN A 176 11.91 -10.17 -4.21
C GLN A 176 13.35 -10.19 -3.68
N GLN A 177 13.92 -9.01 -3.53
CA GLN A 177 15.25 -8.75 -2.99
C GLN A 177 15.16 -7.75 -1.85
N TRP A 178 16.22 -7.64 -1.07
CA TRP A 178 16.30 -6.64 -0.02
C TRP A 178 16.37 -5.23 -0.61
N PRO A 179 15.60 -4.27 -0.09
CA PRO A 179 15.46 -2.96 -0.69
C PRO A 179 16.71 -2.09 -0.55
N GLY A 180 16.85 -1.14 -1.47
CA GLY A 180 17.82 -0.06 -1.42
C GLY A 180 17.16 1.31 -1.28
N LYS A 181 17.98 2.36 -1.20
CA LYS A 181 17.49 3.75 -1.25
C LYS A 181 17.66 4.34 -2.65
N ARG A 182 16.66 5.09 -3.10
CA ARG A 182 16.69 5.94 -4.30
C ARG A 182 16.57 7.39 -3.85
N GLY A 183 17.56 8.23 -4.19
CA GLY A 183 17.55 9.64 -3.75
C GLY A 183 17.51 9.84 -2.24
N GLY A 184 17.94 8.85 -1.43
CA GLY A 184 17.91 8.89 0.03
C GLY A 184 16.61 8.36 0.66
N VAL A 185 15.61 7.99 -0.12
CA VAL A 185 14.32 7.43 0.29
C VAL A 185 14.36 5.91 0.05
N TRP A 186 13.84 5.08 0.97
CA TRP A 186 13.71 3.65 0.75
C TRP A 186 12.78 3.35 -0.42
N ASP A 187 13.23 2.56 -1.37
CA ASP A 187 12.43 2.10 -2.51
C ASP A 187 11.81 0.74 -2.16
N LEU A 188 10.49 0.73 -1.95
CA LEU A 188 9.74 -0.43 -1.45
C LEU A 188 8.65 -0.85 -2.44
N PRO A 189 9.01 -1.30 -3.66
CA PRO A 189 8.05 -1.60 -4.73
C PRO A 189 7.24 -2.86 -4.43
N LEU A 190 6.04 -2.94 -4.99
CA LEU A 190 5.36 -4.21 -5.15
C LEU A 190 6.23 -5.18 -5.94
N GLN A 191 6.20 -6.47 -5.59
CA GLN A 191 7.11 -7.45 -6.15
C GLN A 191 6.39 -8.42 -7.09
N ALA A 192 7.11 -8.86 -8.11
CA ALA A 192 6.70 -9.98 -8.92
C ALA A 192 6.78 -11.28 -8.12
N VAL A 193 5.69 -12.05 -8.11
CA VAL A 193 5.55 -13.32 -7.41
C VAL A 193 5.09 -14.41 -8.37
N PRO A 194 5.42 -15.69 -8.12
CA PRO A 194 4.96 -16.80 -8.96
C PRO A 194 3.45 -16.78 -9.14
N PHE A 195 2.98 -16.95 -10.37
CA PHE A 195 1.55 -17.02 -10.67
C PHE A 195 1.15 -18.47 -11.00
N PRO A 196 0.44 -19.18 -10.11
CA PRO A 196 0.16 -20.60 -10.28
C PRO A 196 -0.51 -20.92 -11.60
N GLY A 197 0.04 -21.92 -12.32
CA GLY A 197 -0.43 -22.33 -13.64
C GLY A 197 0.11 -21.50 -14.81
N HIS A 198 1.02 -20.54 -14.55
CA HIS A 198 1.67 -19.73 -15.58
C HIS A 198 3.19 -19.78 -15.45
N SER A 199 3.88 -19.51 -16.56
CA SER A 199 5.35 -19.38 -16.61
C SER A 199 5.84 -17.95 -16.31
N PHE A 200 4.94 -16.98 -16.22
CA PHE A 200 5.24 -15.60 -15.86
C PHE A 200 4.86 -15.32 -14.41
N GLU A 201 5.44 -14.27 -13.87
CA GLU A 201 5.11 -13.75 -12.55
C GLU A 201 4.08 -12.62 -12.62
N VAL A 202 3.32 -12.43 -11.55
CA VAL A 202 2.35 -11.34 -11.40
C VAL A 202 2.79 -10.42 -10.26
N LEU A 203 2.47 -9.14 -10.34
CA LEU A 203 2.65 -8.25 -9.20
C LEU A 203 1.79 -8.70 -8.01
N SER A 204 2.35 -8.62 -6.83
CA SER A 204 1.72 -8.98 -5.55
C SER A 204 0.62 -7.98 -5.15
N MET A 205 -0.35 -7.78 -6.04
CA MET A 205 -1.47 -6.87 -5.87
C MET A 205 -2.76 -7.50 -6.42
N ASP A 206 -3.85 -7.32 -5.70
CA ASP A 206 -5.17 -7.87 -6.05
C ASP A 206 -5.61 -7.45 -7.46
N TYR A 207 -5.44 -6.17 -7.83
CA TYR A 207 -5.79 -5.67 -9.16
C TYR A 207 -4.99 -6.35 -10.29
N ASN A 208 -3.68 -6.57 -10.08
CA ASN A 208 -2.84 -7.23 -11.09
C ASN A 208 -3.21 -8.69 -11.27
N ILE A 209 -3.61 -9.37 -10.20
CA ILE A 209 -4.13 -10.74 -10.24
C ILE A 209 -5.48 -10.76 -10.98
N LEU A 210 -6.41 -9.88 -10.61
CA LEU A 210 -7.70 -9.70 -11.29
C LEU A 210 -7.52 -9.47 -12.80
N ALA A 211 -6.61 -8.57 -13.17
CA ALA A 211 -6.35 -8.23 -14.57
C ALA A 211 -5.96 -9.47 -15.40
N ASN A 212 -5.12 -10.33 -14.84
CA ASN A 212 -4.67 -11.56 -15.49
C ASN A 212 -5.74 -12.67 -15.49
N GLN A 213 -6.63 -12.69 -14.50
CA GLN A 213 -7.68 -13.72 -14.40
C GLN A 213 -8.93 -13.38 -15.23
N SER A 214 -9.40 -12.15 -15.13
CA SER A 214 -10.70 -11.72 -15.68
C SER A 214 -10.59 -10.65 -16.77
N ARG A 215 -9.37 -10.28 -17.22
CA ARG A 215 -9.13 -9.17 -18.18
C ARG A 215 -9.76 -7.86 -17.69
N ASN A 216 -9.47 -7.50 -16.45
CA ASN A 216 -9.99 -6.33 -15.73
C ASN A 216 -11.51 -6.36 -15.45
N SER A 217 -12.21 -7.46 -15.67
CA SER A 217 -13.61 -7.55 -15.28
C SER A 217 -13.73 -7.73 -13.77
N THR A 218 -14.37 -6.76 -13.11
CA THR A 218 -14.66 -6.81 -11.66
C THR A 218 -15.90 -7.64 -11.33
N ASN A 219 -16.64 -8.07 -12.36
CA ASN A 219 -17.86 -8.89 -12.26
C ASN A 219 -17.81 -10.02 -13.30
N GLY A 220 -16.83 -10.89 -13.16
CA GLY A 220 -16.56 -12.00 -14.05
C GLY A 220 -17.52 -13.18 -13.83
N VAL A 221 -17.23 -14.31 -14.48
CA VAL A 221 -18.07 -15.52 -14.44
C VAL A 221 -17.98 -16.20 -13.07
N PRO A 222 -19.06 -16.29 -12.27
CA PRO A 222 -19.03 -16.80 -10.89
C PRO A 222 -18.48 -18.23 -10.75
N SER A 223 -18.70 -19.10 -11.75
CA SER A 223 -18.18 -20.48 -11.73
C SER A 223 -16.63 -20.54 -11.71
N ARG A 224 -15.93 -19.46 -12.06
CA ARG A 224 -14.47 -19.37 -12.03
C ARG A 224 -13.93 -18.87 -10.68
N TYR A 225 -14.76 -18.24 -9.85
CA TYR A 225 -14.34 -17.61 -8.60
C TYR A 225 -13.56 -18.54 -7.66
N PRO A 226 -13.96 -19.79 -7.41
CA PRO A 226 -13.18 -20.68 -6.53
C PRO A 226 -11.77 -20.95 -7.07
N GLY A 227 -11.62 -21.16 -8.38
CA GLY A 227 -10.33 -21.35 -9.03
C GLY A 227 -9.45 -20.09 -8.98
N TRP A 228 -10.03 -18.93 -9.24
CA TRP A 228 -9.34 -17.65 -9.17
C TRP A 228 -8.88 -17.29 -7.74
N ARG A 229 -9.74 -17.53 -6.74
CA ARG A 229 -9.36 -17.37 -5.33
C ARG A 229 -8.15 -18.24 -4.97
N LYS A 230 -8.22 -19.54 -5.29
CA LYS A 230 -7.12 -20.48 -5.04
C LYS A 230 -5.82 -20.05 -5.72
N GLN A 231 -5.90 -19.55 -6.95
CA GLN A 231 -4.74 -19.06 -7.71
C GLN A 231 -4.17 -17.78 -7.08
N ALA A 232 -5.01 -16.84 -6.63
CA ALA A 232 -4.60 -15.62 -5.95
C ALA A 232 -3.90 -15.91 -4.62
N THR A 233 -4.53 -16.75 -3.77
CA THR A 233 -3.90 -17.23 -2.53
C THR A 233 -2.55 -17.91 -2.83
N GLY A 234 -2.52 -18.74 -3.87
CA GLY A 234 -1.31 -19.46 -4.30
C GLY A 234 -0.19 -18.54 -4.78
N ALA A 235 -0.52 -17.39 -5.41
CA ALA A 235 0.46 -16.38 -5.81
C ALA A 235 1.12 -15.72 -4.58
N TYR A 236 0.34 -15.24 -3.62
CA TYR A 236 0.85 -14.64 -2.39
C TYR A 236 1.70 -15.65 -1.58
N LEU A 237 1.19 -16.86 -1.40
CA LEU A 237 1.93 -17.90 -0.67
C LEU A 237 3.15 -18.41 -1.42
N GLY A 238 3.13 -18.41 -2.77
CA GLY A 238 4.27 -18.72 -3.61
C GLY A 238 5.41 -17.71 -3.42
N GLY A 239 5.08 -16.41 -3.47
CA GLY A 239 6.01 -15.33 -3.16
C GLY A 239 6.57 -15.43 -1.74
N PHE A 240 5.70 -15.67 -0.77
CA PHE A 240 6.10 -15.85 0.64
C PHE A 240 7.10 -17.01 0.79
N ARG A 241 6.76 -18.20 0.31
CA ARG A 241 7.63 -19.38 0.43
C ARG A 241 8.98 -19.14 -0.22
N ARG A 242 9.01 -18.58 -1.43
CA ARG A 242 10.25 -18.29 -2.14
C ARG A 242 11.21 -17.43 -1.31
N ALA A 243 10.73 -16.35 -0.71
CA ALA A 243 11.56 -15.52 0.15
C ALA A 243 11.87 -16.20 1.50
N TYR A 244 10.86 -16.80 2.13
CA TYR A 244 10.98 -17.41 3.46
C TYR A 244 12.00 -18.56 3.50
N GLU A 245 12.04 -19.37 2.44
CA GLU A 245 12.92 -20.53 2.33
C GLU A 245 14.33 -20.19 1.76
N SER A 246 14.56 -18.93 1.34
CA SER A 246 15.81 -18.53 0.70
C SER A 246 16.38 -17.23 1.27
N ASN A 247 16.32 -16.13 0.51
CA ASN A 247 16.99 -14.85 0.83
C ASN A 247 16.31 -14.02 1.95
N ARG A 248 15.18 -14.47 2.49
CA ARG A 248 14.44 -13.78 3.54
C ARG A 248 14.07 -12.33 3.21
N ALA A 249 14.08 -11.95 1.92
CA ALA A 249 13.64 -10.62 1.51
C ALA A 249 12.20 -10.33 1.93
N PRO A 250 11.86 -9.07 2.24
CA PRO A 250 10.50 -8.69 2.58
C PRO A 250 9.54 -9.01 1.44
N LEU A 251 8.27 -9.29 1.77
CA LEU A 251 7.19 -9.40 0.81
C LEU A 251 6.21 -8.26 1.04
N PHE A 252 5.91 -7.49 -0.01
CA PHE A 252 4.93 -6.40 -0.01
C PHE A 252 3.70 -6.82 -0.80
N ILE A 253 2.52 -6.75 -0.18
CA ILE A 253 1.24 -7.11 -0.78
C ILE A 253 0.36 -5.87 -0.81
N GLY A 254 -0.05 -5.47 -2.01
CA GLY A 254 -0.95 -4.33 -2.24
C GLY A 254 -2.38 -4.79 -2.46
N ASN A 255 -3.33 -4.03 -1.93
CA ASN A 255 -4.74 -4.39 -1.97
C ASN A 255 -5.60 -3.14 -2.08
N HIS A 256 -6.88 -3.35 -2.46
CA HIS A 256 -7.95 -2.35 -2.43
C HIS A 256 -9.11 -2.90 -1.60
N PHE A 257 -9.86 -2.02 -0.92
CA PHE A 257 -11.09 -2.44 -0.22
C PHE A 257 -12.24 -2.63 -1.21
N GLU A 258 -12.09 -3.63 -2.09
CA GLU A 258 -13.00 -3.90 -3.19
C GLU A 258 -13.56 -5.33 -3.17
N GLN A 259 -14.85 -5.46 -3.49
CA GLN A 259 -15.52 -6.76 -3.57
C GLN A 259 -15.50 -7.36 -4.99
N TRP A 260 -14.45 -7.11 -5.75
CA TRP A 260 -14.31 -7.61 -7.12
C TRP A 260 -14.49 -9.12 -7.19
N ASN A 261 -15.22 -9.56 -8.22
CA ASN A 261 -15.52 -10.96 -8.45
C ASN A 261 -16.08 -11.68 -7.21
N GLY A 262 -17.00 -11.02 -6.49
CA GLY A 262 -17.62 -11.58 -5.28
C GLY A 262 -16.71 -11.58 -4.05
N GLY A 263 -15.69 -10.71 -3.99
CA GLY A 263 -14.81 -10.55 -2.83
C GLY A 263 -13.68 -11.57 -2.73
N ILE A 264 -13.48 -12.40 -3.77
CA ILE A 264 -12.51 -13.52 -3.73
C ILE A 264 -11.07 -13.08 -3.49
N TYR A 265 -10.69 -11.85 -3.88
CA TYR A 265 -9.34 -11.32 -3.65
C TYR A 265 -9.12 -10.99 -2.18
N MET A 266 -10.11 -10.41 -1.52
CA MET A 266 -10.07 -10.15 -0.08
C MET A 266 -10.03 -11.44 0.73
N ASP A 267 -10.77 -12.46 0.30
CA ASP A 267 -10.67 -13.80 0.89
C ASP A 267 -9.29 -14.42 0.69
N ALA A 268 -8.69 -14.24 -0.50
CA ALA A 268 -7.34 -14.75 -0.78
C ALA A 268 -6.27 -14.04 0.07
N VAL A 269 -6.41 -12.73 0.30
CA VAL A 269 -5.53 -11.95 1.16
C VAL A 269 -5.64 -12.41 2.61
N GLU A 270 -6.87 -12.61 3.12
CA GLU A 270 -7.11 -13.15 4.47
C GLU A 270 -6.48 -14.54 4.64
N GLU A 271 -6.69 -15.46 3.69
CA GLU A 271 -6.06 -16.79 3.70
C GLU A 271 -4.54 -16.71 3.72
N ALA A 272 -3.96 -15.82 2.91
CA ALA A 272 -2.52 -15.62 2.84
C ALA A 272 -1.98 -15.06 4.17
N LEU A 273 -2.63 -14.04 4.74
CA LEU A 273 -2.25 -13.45 6.02
C LEU A 273 -2.26 -14.52 7.13
N LYS A 274 -3.36 -15.27 7.28
CA LYS A 274 -3.49 -16.34 8.27
C LYS A 274 -2.40 -17.41 8.13
N ALA A 275 -2.05 -17.76 6.89
CA ALA A 275 -1.02 -18.77 6.64
C ALA A 275 0.41 -18.27 6.94
N MET A 276 0.65 -16.95 6.85
CA MET A 276 1.95 -16.32 7.14
C MET A 276 2.10 -15.96 8.61
N ALA A 277 0.99 -15.58 9.27
CA ALA A 277 0.98 -15.22 10.67
C ALA A 277 1.43 -16.40 11.55
N GLY A 278 2.17 -16.11 12.60
CA GLY A 278 2.68 -17.13 13.52
C GLY A 278 3.79 -18.04 12.97
N LYS A 279 4.22 -17.85 11.72
CA LYS A 279 5.42 -18.53 11.22
C LYS A 279 6.66 -18.04 11.95
N LYS A 280 7.56 -18.97 12.27
CA LYS A 280 8.81 -18.65 12.96
C LYS A 280 9.59 -17.58 12.17
N ASP A 281 10.09 -16.58 12.88
CA ASP A 281 10.90 -15.49 12.31
C ASP A 281 10.17 -14.65 11.24
N VAL A 282 8.83 -14.62 11.27
CA VAL A 282 7.99 -13.76 10.44
C VAL A 282 7.36 -12.66 11.29
N ARG A 283 7.37 -11.44 10.77
CA ARG A 283 6.66 -10.29 11.32
C ARG A 283 5.73 -9.72 10.24
N LEU A 284 4.52 -9.39 10.65
CA LEU A 284 3.54 -8.66 9.85
C LEU A 284 3.56 -7.21 10.32
N VAL A 285 4.20 -6.33 9.54
CA VAL A 285 4.53 -4.97 9.96
C VAL A 285 4.07 -3.93 8.94
N SER A 286 3.95 -2.66 9.35
CA SER A 286 3.75 -1.55 8.42
C SER A 286 5.04 -1.19 7.68
N PHE A 287 4.93 -0.39 6.60
CA PHE A 287 6.11 0.16 5.92
C PHE A 287 6.95 1.03 6.86
N ARG A 288 6.32 1.84 7.71
CA ARG A 288 7.02 2.65 8.73
C ARG A 288 7.86 1.78 9.66
N GLN A 289 7.26 0.75 10.25
CA GLN A 289 7.97 -0.17 11.16
C GLN A 289 9.11 -0.90 10.45
N PHE A 290 8.91 -1.25 9.18
CA PHE A 290 9.97 -1.84 8.37
C PHE A 290 11.11 -0.85 8.10
N CYS A 291 10.81 0.42 7.83
CA CYS A 291 11.83 1.47 7.73
C CYS A 291 12.58 1.67 9.05
N ASP A 292 11.89 1.60 10.21
CA ASP A 292 12.53 1.67 11.52
C ASP A 292 13.55 0.54 11.68
N TRP A 293 13.17 -0.68 11.27
CA TRP A 293 14.07 -1.82 11.28
C TRP A 293 15.24 -1.65 10.31
N LEU A 294 14.99 -1.23 9.07
CA LEU A 294 16.04 -1.00 8.07
C LEU A 294 17.06 0.05 8.50
N ASP A 295 16.59 1.17 9.05
CA ASP A 295 17.46 2.27 9.48
C ASP A 295 18.27 1.92 10.75
N ALA A 296 17.83 0.91 11.52
CA ALA A 296 18.55 0.41 12.70
C ALA A 296 19.60 -0.68 12.36
N GLN A 297 19.63 -1.19 11.13
CA GLN A 297 20.56 -2.23 10.74
C GLN A 297 21.93 -1.67 10.37
N ASP A 298 22.97 -2.48 10.60
CA ASP A 298 24.31 -2.21 10.09
C ASP A 298 24.29 -2.12 8.56
N PRO A 299 24.86 -1.07 7.95
CA PRO A 299 24.91 -0.90 6.49
C PRO A 299 25.62 -2.07 5.78
N GLU A 300 26.61 -2.72 6.40
CA GLU A 300 27.32 -3.86 5.83
C GLU A 300 26.41 -5.10 5.79
N ILE A 301 25.62 -5.32 6.85
CA ILE A 301 24.62 -6.39 6.87
C ILE A 301 23.59 -6.16 5.76
N LEU A 302 23.08 -4.93 5.61
CA LEU A 302 22.12 -4.59 4.53
C LEU A 302 22.74 -4.76 3.14
N ALA A 303 24.03 -4.40 2.95
CA ALA A 303 24.72 -4.60 1.68
C ALA A 303 24.83 -6.09 1.33
N ARG A 304 25.15 -6.93 2.31
CA ARG A 304 25.20 -8.39 2.14
C ARG A 304 23.82 -8.99 1.88
N LEU A 305 22.79 -8.56 2.59
CA LEU A 305 21.42 -9.01 2.33
C LEU A 305 20.99 -8.67 0.89
N ARG A 306 21.34 -7.48 0.40
CA ARG A 306 21.06 -7.06 -0.98
C ARG A 306 21.82 -7.83 -2.05
N SER A 307 22.94 -8.47 -1.71
CA SER A 307 23.69 -9.33 -2.66
C SER A 307 23.01 -10.68 -2.91
N LEU A 308 22.06 -11.08 -2.07
CA LEU A 308 21.31 -12.32 -2.27
C LEU A 308 20.28 -12.16 -3.37
N GLU A 309 20.36 -13.00 -4.38
CA GLU A 309 19.41 -13.03 -5.49
C GLU A 309 18.03 -13.62 -5.06
N VAL A 310 17.03 -13.43 -5.90
CA VAL A 310 15.70 -14.03 -5.70
C VAL A 310 15.83 -15.56 -5.62
N GLY A 311 15.34 -16.14 -4.53
CA GLY A 311 15.40 -17.59 -4.31
C GLY A 311 16.77 -18.11 -3.88
N GLN A 312 17.75 -17.24 -3.65
CA GLN A 312 19.09 -17.64 -3.21
C GLN A 312 19.17 -17.71 -1.68
N SER A 313 19.57 -18.85 -1.15
CA SER A 313 19.96 -18.99 0.26
C SER A 313 21.42 -18.58 0.46
N PRO A 314 21.80 -18.02 1.62
CA PRO A 314 23.19 -17.68 1.87
C PRO A 314 24.06 -18.93 1.98
N ASP A 315 25.27 -18.88 1.41
CA ASP A 315 26.27 -19.94 1.50
C ASP A 315 26.66 -20.16 2.98
N GLY A 316 26.75 -21.41 3.40
CA GLY A 316 27.05 -21.77 4.80
C GLY A 316 25.92 -21.51 5.78
N GLY A 317 24.72 -21.10 5.29
CA GLY A 317 23.53 -20.85 6.08
C GLY A 317 23.53 -19.49 6.80
N TRP A 318 22.39 -19.15 7.38
CA TRP A 318 22.14 -17.83 7.99
C TRP A 318 23.07 -17.51 9.17
N GLY A 319 23.45 -18.50 9.99
CA GLY A 319 24.37 -18.28 11.10
C GLY A 319 25.73 -17.79 10.63
N THR A 320 26.33 -18.47 9.66
CA THR A 320 27.61 -18.08 9.07
C THR A 320 27.50 -16.74 8.33
N PHE A 321 26.41 -16.56 7.60
CA PHE A 321 26.18 -15.31 6.84
C PHE A 321 26.12 -14.08 7.74
N LEU A 322 25.47 -14.16 8.90
CA LEU A 322 25.33 -13.02 9.83
C LEU A 322 26.56 -12.83 10.72
N SER A 323 27.31 -13.92 11.07
CA SER A 323 28.48 -13.82 11.94
C SER A 323 29.75 -13.32 11.25
N ALA A 324 29.77 -13.27 9.92
CA ALA A 324 30.91 -12.77 9.14
C ALA A 324 30.81 -11.24 8.88
N ALA A 325 29.94 -10.53 9.59
CA ALA A 325 29.78 -9.07 9.54
C ALA A 325 30.52 -8.40 10.70
#